data_6113ac10e4b1bd294ab876b1cedb128b
#
_entry.id   6113ac10e4b1bd294ab876b1cedb128b
#
_cell.length_a   1.000
_cell.length_b   1.000
_cell.length_c   1.000
_cell.angle_alpha   90.00
_cell.angle_beta   90.00
_cell.angle_gamma   90.00
#
_symmetry.space_group_name_H-M   'P 1'
#
loop_
_entity.id
_entity.type
_entity.pdbx_description
1 polymer ?
#
loop_
_entity_poly.entity_id
_entity_poly.type
_entity_poly.pdbx_seq_one_letter_code
_entity_poly.pdbx_strand_id
1 'polypeptide(L)'
;MTPRSLVRLALLAAGLLQAPSPASAGHGAPIPVMTTEAAYARRLLDAGQPLVFVDLRPSADFSRGRLPHARSIPLPELRRRYQEIPRTELVILYCDCPTEALDAAFHFLAQEGYANASVLPGGYRGWVAHGYPIEPR
;
A
#
# COMPACT_ATOMS: atom_id res chain seq x y z
N MET A 1 71.02 53.84 -1.64
CA MET A 1 70.88 52.41 -1.22
C MET A 1 69.46 52.19 -0.82
N THR A 2 68.71 51.50 -1.65
CA THR A 2 67.24 51.19 -1.46
C THR A 2 67.10 49.74 -0.98
N PRO A 3 66.41 49.47 0.12
CA PRO A 3 66.06 48.10 0.44
C PRO A 3 64.79 47.70 -0.33
N ARG A 4 64.89 46.60 -1.03
CA ARG A 4 63.82 45.94 -1.76
C ARG A 4 62.79 45.41 -0.79
N SER A 5 61.58 45.94 -0.88
CA SER A 5 60.37 45.35 -0.23
C SER A 5 59.98 44.09 -0.94
N LEU A 6 60.14 42.95 -0.28
CA LEU A 6 59.60 41.71 -0.69
C LEU A 6 58.09 41.68 -0.34
N VAL A 7 57.27 41.89 -1.31
CA VAL A 7 55.84 41.65 -1.18
C VAL A 7 55.65 40.13 -1.22
N ARG A 8 55.39 39.56 -0.05
CA ARG A 8 54.95 38.18 0.04
C ARG A 8 53.44 38.08 -0.40
N LEU A 9 53.27 37.56 -1.57
CA LEU A 9 51.91 37.20 -2.06
C LEU A 9 51.41 36.01 -1.25
N ALA A 10 50.48 36.26 -0.32
CA ALA A 10 49.80 35.19 0.38
C ALA A 10 48.74 34.59 -0.57
N LEU A 11 49.00 33.40 -1.07
CA LEU A 11 48.01 32.57 -1.74
C LEU A 11 47.00 32.10 -0.70
N LEU A 12 45.86 32.78 -0.65
CA LEU A 12 44.64 32.25 0.01
C LEU A 12 44.14 31.08 -0.81
N ALA A 13 44.45 29.88 -0.36
CA ALA A 13 43.78 28.70 -0.82
C ALA A 13 42.32 28.78 -0.36
N ALA A 14 41.42 29.16 -1.27
CA ALA A 14 40.00 29.03 -1.07
C ALA A 14 39.67 27.53 -1.05
N GLY A 15 39.59 26.95 0.14
CA GLY A 15 39.05 25.64 0.34
C GLY A 15 37.59 25.67 -0.10
N LEU A 16 37.31 25.07 -1.24
CA LEU A 16 35.94 24.75 -1.62
C LEU A 16 35.36 23.84 -0.52
N LEU A 17 34.56 24.41 0.38
CA LEU A 17 33.66 23.63 1.18
C LEU A 17 32.66 23.02 0.21
N GLN A 18 32.91 21.79 -0.20
CA GLN A 18 31.90 20.98 -0.83
C GLN A 18 30.81 20.70 0.23
N ALA A 19 29.66 21.31 0.05
CA ALA A 19 28.50 20.92 0.81
C ALA A 19 28.31 19.40 0.62
N PRO A 20 28.03 18.64 1.68
CA PRO A 20 27.70 17.23 1.50
C PRO A 20 26.49 17.14 0.56
N SER A 21 26.66 16.46 -0.55
CA SER A 21 25.55 16.09 -1.41
C SER A 21 24.49 15.45 -0.50
N PRO A 22 23.20 15.81 -0.63
CA PRO A 22 22.18 15.09 0.11
C PRO A 22 22.35 13.61 -0.24
N ALA A 23 22.75 12.84 0.75
CA ALA A 23 22.79 11.40 0.61
C ALA A 23 21.45 10.99 0.01
N SER A 24 21.52 10.27 -1.10
CA SER A 24 20.40 9.63 -1.74
C SER A 24 19.48 9.15 -0.64
N ALA A 25 18.26 9.72 -0.55
CA ALA A 25 17.28 9.31 0.44
C ALA A 25 17.15 7.80 0.29
N GLY A 26 17.61 7.06 1.29
CA GLY A 26 17.60 5.63 1.26
C GLY A 26 16.18 5.20 0.89
N HIS A 27 16.04 4.24 0.03
CA HIS A 27 14.78 3.62 -0.25
C HIS A 27 14.17 3.29 1.10
N GLY A 28 13.10 3.98 1.48
CA GLY A 28 12.42 3.72 2.74
C GLY A 28 12.18 2.23 2.88
N ALA A 29 12.29 1.69 4.09
CA ALA A 29 12.01 0.27 4.33
C ALA A 29 10.69 -0.09 3.65
N PRO A 30 10.57 -1.26 3.01
CA PRO A 30 9.36 -1.66 2.34
C PRO A 30 8.19 -1.61 3.33
N ILE A 31 7.09 -1.01 2.93
CA ILE A 31 5.88 -0.96 3.76
C ILE A 31 5.43 -2.40 4.01
N PRO A 32 5.35 -2.85 5.27
CA PRO A 32 4.88 -4.20 5.56
C PRO A 32 3.43 -4.37 5.09
N VAL A 33 3.10 -5.53 4.55
CA VAL A 33 1.72 -5.85 4.19
C VAL A 33 0.88 -5.92 5.46
N MET A 34 -0.13 -5.07 5.53
CA MET A 34 -1.09 -5.08 6.63
C MET A 34 -2.13 -6.15 6.38
N THR A 35 -2.46 -6.92 7.39
CA THR A 35 -3.47 -7.98 7.32
C THR A 35 -4.64 -7.70 8.24
N THR A 36 -5.82 -8.13 7.82
CA THR A 36 -7.02 -8.17 8.66
C THR A 36 -7.55 -9.60 8.64
N GLU A 37 -7.42 -10.26 9.79
CA GLU A 37 -7.88 -11.64 9.94
C GLU A 37 -9.40 -11.75 9.78
N ALA A 38 -9.87 -12.87 9.20
CA ALA A 38 -11.28 -13.09 8.90
C ALA A 38 -12.19 -12.95 10.14
N ALA A 39 -11.76 -13.49 11.28
CA ALA A 39 -12.51 -13.37 12.53
C ALA A 39 -12.62 -11.93 13.02
N TYR A 40 -11.58 -11.12 12.82
CA TYR A 40 -11.62 -9.71 13.18
C TYR A 40 -12.50 -8.91 12.22
N ALA A 41 -12.36 -9.12 10.92
CA ALA A 41 -13.22 -8.51 9.93
C ALA A 41 -14.70 -8.85 10.18
N ARG A 42 -14.98 -10.09 10.55
CA ARG A 42 -16.34 -10.53 10.91
C ARG A 42 -16.88 -9.75 12.12
N ARG A 43 -16.10 -9.57 13.17
CA ARG A 43 -16.51 -8.77 14.34
C ARG A 43 -16.78 -7.32 13.98
N LEU A 44 -15.98 -6.72 13.11
CA LEU A 44 -16.20 -5.35 12.64
C LEU A 44 -17.53 -5.23 11.87
N LEU A 45 -17.82 -6.19 11.00
CA LEU A 45 -19.11 -6.24 10.28
C LEU A 45 -20.28 -6.31 11.26
N ASP A 46 -20.22 -7.24 12.20
CA ASP A 46 -21.30 -7.46 13.18
C ASP A 46 -21.52 -6.23 14.06
N ALA A 47 -20.45 -5.47 14.33
CA ALA A 47 -20.49 -4.22 15.09
C ALA A 47 -20.91 -3.00 14.25
N GLY A 48 -21.18 -3.17 12.96
CA GLY A 48 -21.53 -2.07 12.05
C GLY A 48 -20.41 -1.06 11.83
N GLN A 49 -19.15 -1.48 11.99
CA GLN A 49 -18.01 -0.61 11.76
C GLN A 49 -17.81 -0.34 10.26
N PRO A 50 -17.40 0.88 9.87
CA PRO A 50 -17.20 1.21 8.47
C PRO A 50 -16.01 0.46 7.90
N LEU A 51 -16.30 -0.48 7.02
CA LEU A 51 -15.30 -1.22 6.25
C LEU A 51 -15.85 -1.56 4.86
N VAL A 52 -14.95 -1.77 3.92
CA VAL A 52 -15.28 -2.24 2.58
C VAL A 52 -14.35 -3.37 2.18
N PHE A 53 -14.90 -4.46 1.70
CA PHE A 53 -14.16 -5.49 1.02
C PHE A 53 -14.00 -5.14 -0.46
N VAL A 54 -12.81 -5.34 -0.98
CA VAL A 54 -12.54 -5.21 -2.42
C VAL A 54 -12.20 -6.59 -2.97
N ASP A 55 -13.08 -7.09 -3.79
CA ASP A 55 -12.94 -8.40 -4.44
C ASP A 55 -12.10 -8.26 -5.71
N LEU A 56 -10.89 -8.79 -5.66
CA LEU A 56 -9.94 -8.77 -6.79
C LEU A 56 -10.07 -9.99 -7.70
N ARG A 57 -11.01 -10.90 -7.41
CA ARG A 57 -11.30 -12.06 -8.26
C ARG A 57 -11.97 -11.63 -9.57
N PRO A 58 -12.00 -12.48 -10.58
CA PRO A 58 -12.80 -12.23 -11.79
C PRO A 58 -14.26 -11.89 -11.46
N SER A 59 -14.87 -11.01 -12.23
CA SER A 59 -16.25 -10.57 -12.02
C SER A 59 -17.27 -11.72 -12.04
N ALA A 60 -16.97 -12.79 -12.77
CA ALA A 60 -17.81 -13.99 -12.78
C ALA A 60 -17.86 -14.68 -11.41
N ASP A 61 -16.74 -14.70 -10.68
CA ASP A 61 -16.67 -15.26 -9.32
C ASP A 61 -17.42 -14.36 -8.32
N PHE A 62 -17.25 -13.06 -8.42
CA PHE A 62 -18.01 -12.09 -7.65
C PHE A 62 -19.52 -12.27 -7.82
N SER A 63 -19.97 -12.53 -9.03
CA SER A 63 -21.39 -12.73 -9.34
C SER A 63 -21.97 -14.00 -8.70
N ARG A 64 -21.15 -15.02 -8.44
CA ARG A 64 -21.57 -16.29 -7.81
C ARG A 64 -21.68 -16.20 -6.31
N GLY A 65 -20.94 -15.31 -5.68
CA GLY A 65 -20.92 -15.11 -4.24
C GLY A 65 -19.74 -14.23 -3.84
N ARG A 66 -19.94 -13.40 -2.83
CA ARG A 66 -18.99 -12.38 -2.39
C ARG A 66 -19.13 -12.13 -0.90
N LEU A 67 -18.12 -11.51 -0.31
CA LEU A 67 -18.21 -11.03 1.06
C LEU A 67 -19.23 -9.90 1.17
N PRO A 68 -19.82 -9.68 2.36
CA PRO A 68 -20.81 -8.64 2.55
C PRO A 68 -20.30 -7.26 2.15
N HIS A 69 -21.10 -6.52 1.40
CA HIS A 69 -20.78 -5.16 0.93
C HIS A 69 -19.52 -5.05 0.08
N ALA A 70 -19.06 -6.15 -0.53
CA ALA A 70 -17.87 -6.15 -1.35
C ALA A 70 -18.07 -5.38 -2.66
N ARG A 71 -17.00 -4.72 -3.10
CA ARG A 71 -16.90 -4.10 -4.42
C ARG A 71 -16.07 -4.98 -5.34
N SER A 72 -16.54 -5.19 -6.55
CA SER A 72 -15.79 -5.93 -7.56
C SER A 72 -14.84 -5.00 -8.30
N ILE A 73 -13.56 -5.22 -8.12
CA ILE A 73 -12.49 -4.60 -8.91
C ILE A 73 -11.49 -5.69 -9.26
N PRO A 74 -11.72 -6.43 -10.36
CA PRO A 74 -10.80 -7.49 -10.78
C PRO A 74 -9.35 -7.00 -10.83
N LEU A 75 -8.42 -7.85 -10.41
CA LEU A 75 -7.01 -7.49 -10.26
C LEU A 75 -6.41 -6.78 -11.50
N PRO A 76 -6.69 -7.21 -12.76
CA PRO A 76 -6.20 -6.50 -13.94
C PRO A 76 -6.74 -5.08 -14.09
N GLU A 77 -7.86 -4.77 -13.44
CA GLU A 77 -8.51 -3.45 -13.53
C GLU A 77 -8.13 -2.51 -12.38
N LEU A 78 -7.46 -3.02 -11.35
CA LEU A 78 -7.19 -2.27 -10.12
C LEU A 78 -6.48 -0.94 -10.40
N ARG A 79 -5.44 -0.93 -11.23
CA ARG A 79 -4.67 0.29 -11.55
C ARG A 79 -5.51 1.37 -12.22
N ARG A 80 -6.56 0.98 -12.93
CA ARG A 80 -7.46 1.91 -13.62
C ARG A 80 -8.60 2.37 -12.73
N ARG A 81 -9.03 1.52 -11.77
CA ARG A 81 -10.25 1.71 -11.00
C ARG A 81 -10.04 1.95 -9.50
N TYR A 82 -8.82 2.01 -9.01
CA TYR A 82 -8.53 2.14 -7.58
C TYR A 82 -9.18 3.38 -6.93
N GLN A 83 -9.43 4.43 -7.70
CA GLN A 83 -10.09 5.65 -7.19
C GLN A 83 -11.55 5.43 -6.77
N GLU A 84 -12.16 4.32 -7.17
CA GLU A 84 -13.48 3.91 -6.72
C GLU A 84 -13.47 3.40 -5.26
N ILE A 85 -12.29 3.10 -4.71
CA ILE A 85 -12.13 2.58 -3.34
C ILE A 85 -12.22 3.73 -2.35
N PRO A 86 -13.04 3.61 -1.28
CA PRO A 86 -13.13 4.65 -0.25
C PRO A 86 -11.82 4.88 0.49
N ARG A 87 -11.54 6.13 0.86
CA ARG A 87 -10.34 6.51 1.61
C ARG A 87 -10.57 6.68 3.12
N THR A 88 -11.81 6.64 3.55
CA THR A 88 -12.21 6.92 4.95
C THR A 88 -12.62 5.67 5.73
N GLU A 89 -12.76 4.55 5.05
CA GLU A 89 -13.15 3.27 5.65
C GLU A 89 -11.96 2.31 5.69
N LEU A 90 -12.01 1.29 6.54
CA LEU A 90 -11.06 0.19 6.46
C LEU A 90 -11.27 -0.55 5.14
N VAL A 91 -10.24 -0.63 4.33
CA VAL A 91 -10.26 -1.34 3.05
C VAL A 91 -9.59 -2.69 3.21
N ILE A 92 -10.31 -3.75 2.90
CA ILE A 92 -9.83 -5.13 3.01
C ILE A 92 -9.85 -5.77 1.62
N LEU A 93 -8.66 -5.98 1.05
CA LEU A 93 -8.49 -6.64 -0.24
C LEU A 93 -8.59 -8.16 -0.07
N TYR A 94 -9.28 -8.83 -0.94
CA TYR A 94 -9.27 -10.28 -0.97
C TYR A 94 -9.29 -10.84 -2.40
N CYS A 95 -8.76 -12.02 -2.51
CA CYS A 95 -8.64 -12.76 -3.75
C CYS A 95 -8.51 -14.25 -3.43
N ASP A 96 -8.72 -15.11 -4.43
CA ASP A 96 -8.28 -16.51 -4.43
C ASP A 96 -7.09 -16.67 -5.39
N CYS A 97 -6.18 -15.71 -5.34
CA CYS A 97 -4.99 -15.60 -6.17
C CYS A 97 -3.72 -15.90 -5.35
N PRO A 98 -2.55 -16.07 -5.98
CA PRO A 98 -1.30 -16.18 -5.25
C PRO A 98 -1.06 -15.00 -4.30
N THR A 99 -0.47 -15.28 -3.14
CA THR A 99 -0.20 -14.26 -2.10
C THR A 99 0.59 -13.09 -2.66
N GLU A 100 1.55 -13.35 -3.52
CA GLU A 100 2.39 -12.31 -4.14
C GLU A 100 1.57 -11.31 -4.98
N ALA A 101 0.52 -11.78 -5.64
CA ALA A 101 -0.37 -10.92 -6.41
C ALA A 101 -1.24 -10.03 -5.50
N LEU A 102 -1.70 -10.57 -4.38
CA LEU A 102 -2.46 -9.82 -3.38
C LEU A 102 -1.57 -8.78 -2.68
N ASP A 103 -0.35 -9.16 -2.32
CA ASP A 103 0.63 -8.25 -1.71
C ASP A 103 1.02 -7.12 -2.67
N ALA A 104 1.18 -7.42 -3.95
CA ALA A 104 1.45 -6.40 -4.96
C ALA A 104 0.27 -5.41 -5.10
N ALA A 105 -0.97 -5.88 -5.01
CA ALA A 105 -2.15 -5.02 -4.99
C ALA A 105 -2.16 -4.10 -3.75
N PHE A 106 -1.84 -4.63 -2.58
CA PHE A 106 -1.69 -3.85 -1.36
C PHE A 106 -0.63 -2.76 -1.51
N HIS A 107 0.57 -3.11 -1.96
CA HIS A 107 1.65 -2.15 -2.14
C HIS A 107 1.30 -1.07 -3.15
N PHE A 108 0.61 -1.42 -4.23
CA PHE A 108 0.11 -0.45 -5.20
C PHE A 108 -0.82 0.56 -4.51
N LEU A 109 -1.81 0.12 -3.75
CA LEU A 109 -2.72 1.03 -3.05
C LEU A 109 -1.99 1.87 -2.00
N ALA A 110 -1.04 1.29 -1.26
CA ALA A 110 -0.24 2.05 -0.30
C ALA A 110 0.55 3.18 -0.98
N GLN A 111 1.13 2.93 -2.15
CA GLN A 111 1.80 3.95 -2.97
C GLN A 111 0.85 5.04 -3.46
N GLU A 112 -0.41 4.69 -3.73
CA GLU A 112 -1.46 5.64 -4.10
C GLU A 112 -2.08 6.37 -2.89
N GLY A 113 -1.51 6.19 -1.70
CA GLY A 113 -1.89 6.92 -0.48
C GLY A 113 -3.02 6.28 0.32
N TYR A 114 -3.33 5.00 0.10
CA TYR A 114 -4.29 4.27 0.93
C TYR A 114 -3.65 3.74 2.21
N ALA A 115 -3.59 4.59 3.24
CA ALA A 115 -3.10 4.19 4.56
C ALA A 115 -4.07 3.23 5.31
N ASN A 116 -5.27 3.09 4.82
CA ASN A 116 -6.39 2.32 5.37
C ASN A 116 -6.56 0.94 4.70
N ALA A 117 -5.62 0.53 3.85
CA ALA A 117 -5.67 -0.76 3.15
C ALA A 117 -5.08 -1.89 3.99
N SER A 118 -5.65 -3.06 3.85
CA SER A 118 -5.14 -4.33 4.38
C SER A 118 -5.53 -5.49 3.46
N VAL A 119 -4.99 -6.67 3.71
CA VAL A 119 -5.35 -7.89 2.98
C VAL A 119 -6.02 -8.90 3.91
N LEU A 120 -6.93 -9.70 3.36
CA LEU A 120 -7.61 -10.79 4.04
C LEU A 120 -6.86 -12.10 3.78
N PRO A 121 -6.12 -12.65 4.76
CA PRO A 121 -5.52 -13.96 4.60
C PRO A 121 -6.58 -15.04 4.37
N GLY A 122 -6.30 -15.99 3.49
CA GLY A 122 -7.24 -17.05 3.12
C GLY A 122 -8.30 -16.65 2.11
N GLY A 123 -8.49 -15.38 1.83
CA GLY A 123 -9.39 -14.86 0.80
C GLY A 123 -10.85 -15.31 0.96
N TYR A 124 -11.54 -15.39 -0.17
CA TYR A 124 -12.94 -15.82 -0.21
C TYR A 124 -13.11 -17.24 0.31
N ARG A 125 -12.26 -18.16 -0.10
CA ARG A 125 -12.35 -19.57 0.34
C ARG A 125 -12.21 -19.72 1.84
N GLY A 126 -11.26 -18.99 2.44
CA GLY A 126 -11.07 -18.99 3.90
C GLY A 126 -12.29 -18.44 4.62
N TRP A 127 -12.88 -17.38 4.12
CA TRP A 127 -14.10 -16.79 4.67
C TRP A 127 -15.27 -17.79 4.67
N VAL A 128 -15.49 -18.44 3.55
CA VAL A 128 -16.54 -19.47 3.41
C VAL A 128 -16.26 -20.69 4.29
N ALA A 129 -15.00 -21.11 4.40
CA ALA A 129 -14.60 -22.23 5.26
C ALA A 129 -14.90 -21.98 6.75
N HIS A 130 -14.89 -20.71 7.18
CA HIS A 130 -15.31 -20.34 8.53
C HIS A 130 -16.84 -20.33 8.72
N GLY A 131 -17.60 -20.56 7.67
CA GLY A 131 -19.07 -20.48 7.72
C GLY A 131 -19.60 -19.05 7.86
N TYR A 132 -18.80 -18.05 7.52
CA TYR A 132 -19.21 -16.65 7.60
C TYR A 132 -20.15 -16.27 6.45
N PRO A 133 -21.03 -15.25 6.64
CA PRO A 133 -22.03 -14.91 5.65
C PRO A 133 -21.41 -14.36 4.36
N ILE A 134 -22.05 -14.75 3.26
CA ILE A 134 -21.76 -14.22 1.93
C ILE A 134 -23.03 -13.64 1.33
N GLU A 135 -22.87 -12.74 0.38
CA GLU A 135 -23.96 -12.26 -0.44
C GLU A 135 -24.04 -13.15 -1.69
N PRO A 136 -25.17 -13.80 -1.92
CA PRO A 136 -25.49 -14.40 -3.22
C PRO A 136 -25.80 -13.27 -4.22
N ARG A 137 -26.02 -13.63 -5.48
CA ARG A 137 -26.43 -12.71 -6.54
C ARG A 137 -27.52 -11.74 -6.10
#